data_8129ad05c7b322ddb3b68f42d595ee3f
#
_entry.id   8129ad05c7b322ddb3b68f42d595ee3f
#
_cell.length_a   1.000
_cell.length_b   1.000
_cell.length_c   1.000
_cell.angle_alpha   90.00
_cell.angle_beta   90.00
_cell.angle_gamma   90.00
#
_symmetry.space_group_name_H-M   'P 1'
#
loop_
_entity.id
_entity.type
_entity.pdbx_description
1 polymer ?
#
loop_
_entity_poly.entity_id
_entity_poly.type
_entity_poly.pdbx_seq_one_letter_code
_entity_poly.pdbx_strand_id
1 'polypeptide(L)'
;SGRTAVITINGKTAEKLSLTESGGRDITLKEAEGIVIEINNGRIRVKSADCPDKICVNTGYISKVGEKIVCLPKKLIIEIKAEE
;
A
#
# COMPACT_ATOMS: atom_id res chain seq x y z
N SER A 1 -0.20 18.81 7.89
CA SER A 1 0.59 17.59 8.00
C SER A 1 -0.02 16.50 7.13
N GLY A 2 0.75 16.05 6.18
CA GLY A 2 0.32 15.00 5.28
C GLY A 2 0.97 13.67 5.63
N ARG A 3 0.46 12.62 5.00
CA ARG A 3 1.01 11.28 5.13
C ARG A 3 1.29 10.74 3.74
N THR A 4 2.32 9.92 3.63
CA THR A 4 2.71 9.32 2.36
C THR A 4 2.78 7.81 2.52
N ALA A 5 2.17 7.10 1.58
CA ALA A 5 2.32 5.65 1.51
C ALA A 5 3.50 5.34 0.60
N VAL A 6 4.50 4.67 1.14
CA VAL A 6 5.68 4.27 0.39
C VAL A 6 5.52 2.78 0.09
N ILE A 7 5.51 2.46 -1.19
CA ILE A 7 5.38 1.08 -1.64
C ILE A 7 6.75 0.59 -2.09
N THR A 8 7.25 -0.42 -1.39
CA THR A 8 8.56 -1.00 -1.66
C THR A 8 8.37 -2.43 -2.16
N ILE A 9 9.06 -2.79 -3.22
CA ILE A 9 9.02 -4.14 -3.76
C ILE A 9 10.45 -4.64 -3.86
N ASN A 10 10.71 -5.78 -3.22
CA ASN A 10 12.02 -6.41 -3.23
C ASN A 10 13.13 -5.46 -2.77
N GLY A 11 12.82 -4.62 -1.77
CA GLY A 11 13.78 -3.69 -1.20
C GLY A 11 13.94 -2.37 -1.94
N LYS A 12 13.23 -2.20 -3.04
CA LYS A 12 13.32 -0.97 -3.85
C LYS A 12 11.99 -0.23 -3.82
N THR A 13 12.05 1.09 -3.68
CA THR A 13 10.84 1.91 -3.71
C THR A 13 10.22 1.86 -5.11
N ALA A 14 9.01 1.34 -5.19
CA ALA A 14 8.28 1.25 -6.45
C ALA A 14 7.39 2.47 -6.66
N GLU A 15 6.77 2.98 -5.58
CA GLU A 15 5.82 4.07 -5.70
C GLU A 15 5.72 4.82 -4.38
N LYS A 16 5.43 6.11 -4.45
CA LYS A 16 5.11 6.93 -3.29
C LYS A 16 3.82 7.65 -3.58
N LEU A 17 2.85 7.52 -2.68
CA LEU A 17 1.51 8.05 -2.88
C LEU A 17 1.11 8.92 -1.71
N SER A 18 0.63 10.13 -2.01
CA SER A 18 0.15 11.02 -0.96
C SER A 18 -1.23 10.56 -0.49
N LEU A 19 -1.42 10.53 0.82
CA LEU A 19 -2.70 10.18 1.41
C LEU A 19 -3.55 11.41 1.75
N THR A 20 -3.14 12.58 1.26
CA THR A 20 -3.90 13.81 1.52
C THR A 20 -5.06 14.02 0.56
N GLU A 21 -5.09 13.26 -0.55
CA GLU A 21 -6.15 13.39 -1.53
C GLU A 21 -7.45 12.80 -1.03
N SER A 22 -8.57 13.46 -1.35
CA SER A 22 -9.88 12.91 -1.10
C SER A 22 -10.31 12.03 -2.26
N GLY A 23 -11.32 11.17 -2.02
CA GLY A 23 -11.81 10.24 -3.02
C GLY A 23 -11.05 8.94 -2.99
N GLY A 24 -11.26 8.10 -3.99
CA GLY A 24 -10.66 6.78 -4.05
C GLY A 24 -10.17 6.43 -5.43
N ARG A 25 -9.15 5.58 -5.48
CA ARG A 25 -8.66 5.05 -6.76
C ARG A 25 -7.93 3.72 -6.52
N ASP A 26 -7.90 2.92 -7.55
CA ASP A 26 -7.17 1.65 -7.54
C ASP A 26 -5.84 1.86 -8.25
N ILE A 27 -4.80 1.22 -7.74
CA ILE A 27 -3.45 1.31 -8.29
C ILE A 27 -2.93 -0.08 -8.54
N THR A 28 -2.36 -0.28 -9.72
CA THR A 28 -1.68 -1.53 -10.05
C THR A 28 -0.22 -1.23 -10.33
N LEU A 29 0.65 -2.21 -10.05
CA LEU A 29 2.08 -2.05 -10.22
C LEU A 29 2.59 -3.13 -11.16
N LYS A 30 3.47 -2.76 -12.08
CA LYS A 30 4.07 -3.72 -12.99
C LYS A 30 4.96 -4.70 -12.23
N GLU A 31 5.61 -4.23 -11.17
CA GLU A 31 6.54 -5.04 -10.38
C GLU A 31 5.80 -6.02 -9.47
N ALA A 32 4.50 -5.87 -9.30
CA ALA A 32 3.70 -6.73 -8.43
C ALA A 32 2.37 -7.06 -9.11
N GLU A 33 2.45 -7.81 -10.19
CA GLU A 33 1.26 -8.26 -10.90
C GLU A 33 0.39 -9.11 -9.98
N GLY A 34 -0.92 -8.98 -10.15
CA GLY A 34 -1.88 -9.69 -9.31
C GLY A 34 -2.22 -8.98 -8.02
N ILE A 35 -1.61 -7.83 -7.77
CA ILE A 35 -1.92 -7.03 -6.59
C ILE A 35 -2.60 -5.74 -7.01
N VAL A 36 -3.75 -5.45 -6.41
CA VAL A 36 -4.47 -4.19 -6.58
C VAL A 36 -4.46 -3.46 -5.25
N ILE A 37 -4.01 -2.22 -5.27
CA ILE A 37 -3.95 -1.37 -4.09
C ILE A 37 -5.03 -0.31 -4.23
N GLU A 38 -5.75 -0.04 -3.14
CA GLU A 38 -6.80 0.97 -3.13
C GLU A 38 -6.46 2.08 -2.16
N ILE A 39 -6.58 3.33 -2.62
CA ILE A 39 -6.52 4.50 -1.75
C ILE A 39 -7.92 5.07 -1.67
N ASN A 40 -8.38 5.34 -0.44
CA ASN A 40 -9.73 5.86 -0.23
C ASN A 40 -9.74 6.78 0.98
N ASN A 41 -9.97 8.07 0.74
CA ASN A 41 -10.12 9.09 1.80
C ASN A 41 -8.98 9.08 2.81
N GLY A 42 -7.74 9.09 2.32
CA GLY A 42 -6.57 9.15 3.18
C GLY A 42 -6.16 7.82 3.78
N ARG A 43 -6.75 6.72 3.32
CA ARG A 43 -6.40 5.37 3.77
C ARG A 43 -5.96 4.55 2.59
N ILE A 44 -5.16 3.53 2.85
CA ILE A 44 -4.65 2.66 1.80
C ILE A 44 -4.76 1.20 2.26
N ARG A 45 -5.06 0.32 1.32
CA ARG A 45 -5.10 -1.12 1.58
C ARG A 45 -4.71 -1.89 0.33
N VAL A 46 -4.39 -3.16 0.51
CA VAL A 46 -4.30 -4.08 -0.60
C VAL A 46 -5.71 -4.63 -0.83
N LYS A 47 -6.32 -4.20 -1.91
CA LYS A 47 -7.70 -4.57 -2.22
C LYS A 47 -7.80 -6.01 -2.69
N SER A 48 -6.82 -6.43 -3.48
CA SER A 48 -6.78 -7.76 -4.03
C SER A 48 -5.32 -8.19 -4.17
N ALA A 49 -5.03 -9.45 -3.91
CA ALA A 49 -3.68 -9.97 -4.03
C ALA A 49 -3.72 -11.44 -4.43
N ASP A 50 -2.67 -11.83 -5.17
CA ASP A 50 -2.49 -13.19 -5.65
C ASP A 50 -1.64 -13.99 -4.67
N CYS A 51 -1.83 -13.75 -3.38
CA CYS A 51 -1.11 -14.44 -2.32
C CYS A 51 -1.98 -15.55 -1.74
N PRO A 52 -1.43 -16.74 -1.48
CA PRO A 52 -2.21 -17.84 -0.89
C PRO A 52 -2.80 -17.48 0.46
N ASP A 53 -2.04 -16.79 1.32
CA ASP A 53 -2.46 -16.46 2.66
C ASP A 53 -3.32 -15.20 2.73
N LYS A 54 -3.18 -14.32 1.74
CA LYS A 54 -3.91 -13.06 1.68
C LYS A 54 -3.79 -12.22 2.96
N ILE A 55 -2.67 -12.32 3.63
CA ILE A 55 -2.42 -11.56 4.86
C ILE A 55 -2.49 -10.07 4.59
N CYS A 56 -1.91 -9.64 3.46
CA CYS A 56 -1.93 -8.23 3.07
C CYS A 56 -3.35 -7.72 2.84
N VAL A 57 -4.21 -8.54 2.22
CA VAL A 57 -5.61 -8.16 2.01
C VAL A 57 -6.35 -8.11 3.34
N ASN A 58 -6.10 -9.09 4.21
CA ASN A 58 -6.78 -9.18 5.49
C ASN A 58 -6.37 -8.10 6.48
N THR A 59 -5.21 -7.47 6.26
CA THR A 59 -4.76 -6.36 7.11
C THR A 59 -5.75 -5.19 7.07
N GLY A 60 -6.40 -4.98 5.94
CA GLY A 60 -7.35 -3.90 5.81
C GLY A 60 -6.68 -2.55 5.59
N TYR A 61 -7.43 -1.48 5.82
CA TYR A 61 -6.93 -0.13 5.62
C TYR A 61 -5.90 0.26 6.67
N ILE A 62 -4.84 0.93 6.23
CA ILE A 62 -3.90 1.59 7.14
C ILE A 62 -3.87 3.08 6.79
N SER A 63 -3.63 3.91 7.79
CA SER A 63 -3.64 5.36 7.59
C SER A 63 -2.71 6.11 8.53
N LYS A 64 -2.22 5.47 9.57
CA LYS A 64 -1.40 6.14 10.58
C LYS A 64 0.08 5.92 10.31
N VAL A 65 0.88 6.94 10.60
CA VAL A 65 2.34 6.84 10.47
C VAL A 65 2.85 5.66 11.30
N GLY A 66 3.69 4.86 10.69
CA GLY A 66 4.24 3.66 11.31
C GLY A 66 3.49 2.39 10.99
N GLU A 67 2.26 2.49 10.48
CA GLU A 67 1.54 1.30 10.04
C GLU A 67 2.10 0.81 8.72
N LYS A 68 2.07 -0.49 8.52
CA LYS A 68 2.55 -1.07 7.27
C LYS A 68 1.80 -2.35 6.93
N ILE A 69 1.78 -2.66 5.63
CA ILE A 69 1.23 -3.90 5.10
C ILE A 69 2.39 -4.65 4.44
N VAL A 70 2.53 -5.92 4.77
CA VAL A 70 3.61 -6.75 4.23
C VAL A 70 3.01 -7.91 3.46
N CYS A 71 3.46 -8.10 2.21
CA CYS A 71 3.09 -9.25 1.40
C CYS A 71 4.37 -10.01 1.06
N LEU A 72 4.66 -11.04 1.84
CA LEU A 72 5.93 -11.76 1.74
C LEU A 72 6.14 -12.48 0.40
N PRO A 73 5.15 -13.17 -0.17
CA PRO A 73 5.36 -13.83 -1.45
C PRO A 73 5.80 -12.88 -2.57
N LYS A 74 5.36 -11.63 -2.50
CA LYS A 74 5.72 -10.62 -3.50
C LYS A 74 6.81 -9.69 -3.01
N LYS A 75 7.24 -9.83 -1.76
CA LYS A 75 8.21 -8.93 -1.11
C LYS A 75 7.76 -7.47 -1.20
N LEU A 76 6.45 -7.26 -1.11
CA LEU A 76 5.85 -5.94 -1.19
C LEU A 76 5.59 -5.42 0.22
N ILE A 77 5.98 -4.18 0.46
CA ILE A 77 5.74 -3.51 1.73
C ILE A 77 5.13 -2.15 1.44
N ILE A 78 3.99 -1.87 2.09
CA ILE A 78 3.38 -0.54 2.06
C ILE A 78 3.55 0.04 3.45
N GLU A 79 4.23 1.17 3.56
CA GLU A 79 4.48 1.81 4.84
C GLU A 79 3.99 3.25 4.81
N ILE A 80 3.34 3.67 5.89
CA ILE A 80 2.87 5.05 6.04
C ILE A 80 3.96 5.86 6.72
N LYS A 81 4.38 6.93 6.08
CA LYS A 81 5.38 7.83 6.63
C LYS A 81 4.84 9.25 6.70
N ALA A 82 5.36 10.03 7.64
CA ALA A 82 5.00 11.44 7.73
C ALA A 82 5.58 12.16 6.51
N GLU A 83 4.78 13.03 5.93
CA GLU A 83 5.21 13.89 4.83
C GLU A 83 5.84 15.14 5.43
N GLU A 84 7.05 15.46 4.98
CA GLU A 84 7.75 16.65 5.46
C GLU A 84 7.37 17.89 4.69
#